data_69fe7a24d0af28750f011aefcd7bb328
#
_entry.id   69fe7a24d0af28750f011aefcd7bb328
#
_cell.length_a   1.000
_cell.length_b   1.000
_cell.length_c   1.000
_cell.angle_alpha   90.00
_cell.angle_beta   90.00
_cell.angle_gamma   90.00
#
_symmetry.space_group_name_H-M   'P 1'
#
loop_
_entity.id
_entity.type
_entity.pdbx_description
1 polymer ?
#
loop_
_entity_poly.entity_id
_entity_poly.type
_entity_poly.pdbx_seq_one_letter_code
_entity_poly.pdbx_strand_id
1 'polypeptide(L)'
;MSFVHPSRDDITLEGVLHALADPVRLGIVLFLQKNGGDCASCSEASPSAKMAKSTLSNHFRILREAGLIRTAKQGVEHRNVLRDEDINARFPGLLKLVLKLAA
;
A
#
# COMPACT_ATOMS: atom_id res chain seq x y z
N MET A 1 -6.51 12.97 13.92
CA MET A 1 -6.33 11.55 14.22
C MET A 1 -5.19 11.00 13.36
N SER A 2 -4.21 10.38 13.99
CA SER A 2 -3.10 9.78 13.25
C SER A 2 -3.42 8.34 12.89
N PHE A 3 -2.83 7.88 11.78
CA PHE A 3 -3.00 6.49 11.36
C PHE A 3 -2.07 5.58 12.16
N VAL A 4 -2.56 4.37 12.44
CA VAL A 4 -1.77 3.36 13.15
C VAL A 4 -1.04 2.50 12.10
N HIS A 5 0.26 2.32 12.30
CA HIS A 5 1.10 1.52 11.41
C HIS A 5 1.85 0.46 12.22
N PRO A 6 1.98 -0.77 11.69
CA PRO A 6 2.83 -1.77 12.35
C PRO A 6 4.29 -1.35 12.25
N SER A 7 5.08 -1.71 13.26
CA SER A 7 6.53 -1.56 13.17
C SER A 7 7.07 -2.57 12.16
N ARG A 8 8.30 -2.35 11.70
CA ARG A 8 8.94 -3.28 10.76
C ARG A 8 8.90 -4.73 11.28
N ASP A 9 9.18 -4.93 12.57
CA ASP A 9 9.24 -6.24 13.18
C ASP A 9 7.86 -6.92 13.30
N ASP A 10 6.79 -6.14 13.28
CA ASP A 10 5.43 -6.65 13.39
C ASP A 10 4.79 -6.99 12.04
N ILE A 11 5.48 -6.69 10.94
CA ILE A 11 5.00 -7.02 9.60
C ILE A 11 5.15 -8.53 9.38
N THR A 12 4.05 -9.20 8.99
CA THR A 12 4.05 -10.64 8.75
C THR A 12 3.98 -10.95 7.26
N LEU A 13 4.54 -12.10 6.88
CA LEU A 13 4.50 -12.55 5.49
C LEU A 13 3.07 -12.79 5.03
N GLU A 14 2.27 -13.50 5.83
CA GLU A 14 0.87 -13.79 5.49
C GLU A 14 0.02 -12.52 5.39
N GLY A 15 0.30 -11.52 6.21
CA GLY A 15 -0.38 -10.23 6.12
C GLY A 15 -0.08 -9.51 4.81
N VAL A 16 1.19 -9.50 4.41
CA VAL A 16 1.62 -8.90 3.14
C VAL A 16 0.99 -9.64 1.96
N LEU A 17 1.05 -10.97 1.97
CA LEU A 17 0.47 -11.78 0.88
C LEU A 17 -1.04 -11.60 0.80
N HIS A 18 -1.73 -11.55 1.93
CA HIS A 18 -3.17 -11.30 1.97
C HIS A 18 -3.51 -9.94 1.34
N ALA A 19 -2.77 -8.91 1.71
CA ALA A 19 -3.02 -7.56 1.19
C ALA A 19 -2.77 -7.49 -0.32
N LEU A 20 -1.78 -8.20 -0.82
CA LEU A 20 -1.44 -8.21 -2.24
C LEU A 20 -2.34 -9.14 -3.07
N ALA A 21 -3.11 -10.00 -2.44
CA ALA A 21 -3.93 -11.00 -3.12
C ALA A 21 -5.22 -10.44 -3.75
N ASP A 22 -5.45 -9.15 -3.64
CA ASP A 22 -6.61 -8.49 -4.23
C ASP A 22 -6.16 -7.62 -5.42
N PRO A 23 -6.83 -7.70 -6.59
CA PRO A 23 -6.39 -6.96 -7.77
C PRO A 23 -6.39 -5.43 -7.57
N VAL A 24 -7.32 -4.90 -6.80
CA VAL A 24 -7.37 -3.46 -6.52
C VAL A 24 -6.17 -3.06 -5.67
N ARG A 25 -5.89 -3.79 -4.60
CA ARG A 25 -4.77 -3.50 -3.72
C ARG A 25 -3.44 -3.70 -4.42
N LEU A 26 -3.31 -4.76 -5.21
CA LEU A 26 -2.09 -4.98 -6.00
C LEU A 26 -1.87 -3.82 -6.98
N GLY A 27 -2.94 -3.35 -7.63
CA GLY A 27 -2.88 -2.19 -8.53
C GLY A 27 -2.44 -0.92 -7.82
N ILE A 28 -2.90 -0.69 -6.60
CA ILE A 28 -2.49 0.47 -5.79
C ILE A 28 -0.99 0.41 -5.51
N VAL A 29 -0.50 -0.73 -5.07
CA VAL A 29 0.93 -0.90 -4.75
C VAL A 29 1.79 -0.71 -6.00
N LEU A 30 1.34 -1.27 -7.14
CA LEU A 30 2.04 -1.12 -8.41
C LEU A 30 2.09 0.36 -8.84
N PHE A 31 0.98 1.08 -8.68
CA PHE A 31 0.94 2.52 -8.97
C PHE A 31 1.93 3.29 -8.11
N LEU A 32 1.97 3.01 -6.81
CA LEU A 32 2.91 3.67 -5.90
C LEU A 32 4.35 3.39 -6.29
N GLN A 33 4.67 2.16 -6.64
CA GLN A 33 6.02 1.80 -7.08
C GLN A 33 6.43 2.59 -8.32
N LYS A 34 5.54 2.71 -9.30
CA LYS A 34 5.82 3.43 -10.55
C LYS A 34 5.99 4.92 -10.34
N ASN A 35 5.43 5.46 -9.26
CA ASN A 35 5.51 6.89 -8.92
C ASN A 35 6.55 7.15 -7.84
N GLY A 36 7.62 6.36 -7.79
CA GLY A 36 8.71 6.55 -6.85
C GLY A 36 8.37 6.16 -5.41
N GLY A 37 7.32 5.37 -5.23
CA GLY A 37 6.88 4.91 -3.91
C GLY A 37 5.96 5.88 -3.19
N ASP A 38 5.46 6.90 -3.88
CA ASP A 38 4.72 8.00 -3.27
C ASP A 38 3.47 8.35 -4.07
N CYS A 39 2.43 8.77 -3.36
CA CYS A 39 1.17 9.21 -3.96
C CYS A 39 0.53 10.27 -3.07
N ALA A 40 0.12 11.39 -3.66
CA ALA A 40 -0.44 12.52 -2.92
C ALA A 40 -1.84 12.25 -2.39
N SER A 41 -2.64 11.38 -3.03
CA SER A 41 -4.00 11.10 -2.58
C SER A 41 -4.42 9.68 -2.95
N CYS A 42 -5.43 9.19 -2.22
CA CYS A 42 -6.00 7.87 -2.50
C CYS A 42 -6.63 7.79 -3.90
N SER A 43 -7.21 8.89 -4.37
CA SER A 43 -7.87 8.91 -5.67
C SER A 43 -6.86 8.75 -6.81
N GLU A 44 -5.63 9.25 -6.66
CA GLU A 44 -4.58 9.09 -7.67
C GLU A 44 -4.14 7.63 -7.78
N ALA A 45 -4.10 6.92 -6.67
CA ALA A 45 -3.68 5.53 -6.64
C ALA A 45 -4.81 4.55 -6.97
N SER A 46 -6.03 5.04 -7.09
CA SER A 46 -7.18 4.18 -7.37
C SER A 46 -7.14 3.65 -8.81
N PRO A 47 -7.22 2.33 -9.01
CA PRO A 47 -7.27 1.75 -10.34
C PRO A 47 -8.64 1.93 -11.01
N SER A 48 -9.67 2.38 -10.27
CA SER A 48 -11.01 2.58 -10.80
C SER A 48 -11.64 3.83 -10.19
N ALA A 49 -12.02 4.78 -11.06
CA ALA A 49 -12.71 5.99 -10.64
C ALA A 49 -14.14 5.73 -10.16
N LYS A 50 -14.69 4.55 -10.42
CA LYS A 50 -16.08 4.18 -10.08
C LYS A 50 -16.20 3.55 -8.71
N MET A 51 -15.09 3.27 -8.04
CA MET A 51 -15.12 2.63 -6.74
C MET A 51 -15.65 3.57 -5.67
N ALA A 52 -16.53 3.08 -4.80
CA ALA A 52 -17.03 3.85 -3.67
C ALA A 52 -15.88 4.23 -2.73
N LYS A 53 -15.96 5.43 -2.16
CA LYS A 53 -14.92 5.93 -1.25
C LYS A 53 -14.72 5.02 -0.04
N SER A 54 -15.80 4.46 0.50
CA SER A 54 -15.71 3.55 1.65
C SER A 54 -14.97 2.27 1.31
N THR A 55 -15.20 1.72 0.11
CA THR A 55 -14.52 0.52 -0.37
C THR A 55 -13.04 0.81 -0.59
N LEU A 56 -12.73 1.93 -1.25
CA LEU A 56 -11.35 2.33 -1.50
C LEU A 56 -10.61 2.58 -0.19
N SER A 57 -11.25 3.27 0.75
CA SER A 57 -10.68 3.53 2.07
C SER A 57 -10.34 2.23 2.81
N ASN A 58 -11.20 1.20 2.68
CA ASN A 58 -10.96 -0.10 3.28
C ASN A 58 -9.73 -0.80 2.67
N HIS A 59 -9.55 -0.68 1.34
CA HIS A 59 -8.35 -1.24 0.69
C HIS A 59 -7.08 -0.58 1.21
N PHE A 60 -7.08 0.75 1.36
CA PHE A 60 -5.94 1.46 1.93
C PHE A 60 -5.67 1.06 3.37
N ARG A 61 -6.74 0.85 4.17
CA ARG A 61 -6.60 0.38 5.55
C ARG A 61 -5.93 -0.99 5.62
N ILE A 62 -6.33 -1.92 4.75
CA ILE A 62 -5.74 -3.25 4.71
C ILE A 62 -4.25 -3.17 4.35
N LEU A 63 -3.89 -2.36 3.35
CA LEU A 63 -2.50 -2.16 2.95
C LEU A 63 -1.68 -1.55 4.10
N ARG A 64 -2.25 -0.60 4.80
CA ARG A 64 -1.61 0.08 5.92
C ARG A 64 -1.36 -0.89 7.08
N GLU A 65 -2.38 -1.66 7.44
CA GLU A 65 -2.28 -2.64 8.53
C GLU A 65 -1.31 -3.78 8.22
N ALA A 66 -1.16 -4.11 6.94
CA ALA A 66 -0.21 -5.12 6.50
C ALA A 66 1.24 -4.61 6.49
N GLY A 67 1.43 -3.30 6.60
CA GLY A 67 2.76 -2.69 6.60
C GLY A 67 3.30 -2.37 5.22
N LEU A 68 2.45 -2.42 4.18
CA LEU A 68 2.88 -2.11 2.81
C LEU A 68 2.95 -0.63 2.52
N ILE A 69 2.10 0.16 3.16
CA ILE A 69 2.08 1.61 2.97
C ILE A 69 2.09 2.34 4.30
N ARG A 70 2.59 3.58 4.25
CA ARG A 70 2.49 4.54 5.34
C ARG A 70 1.62 5.68 4.87
N THR A 71 0.60 6.01 5.64
CA THR A 71 -0.32 7.09 5.34
C THR A 71 -0.10 8.23 6.31
N ALA A 72 0.03 9.44 5.81
CA ALA A 72 0.15 10.64 6.61
C ALA A 72 -0.85 11.68 6.11
N LYS A 73 -1.39 12.45 7.06
CA LYS A 73 -2.32 13.52 6.71
C LYS A 73 -1.53 14.77 6.32
N GLN A 74 -1.86 15.34 5.17
CA GLN A 74 -1.28 16.61 4.69
C GLN A 74 -2.43 17.55 4.34
N GLY A 75 -2.77 18.47 5.25
CA GLY A 75 -3.92 19.33 5.06
C GLY A 75 -5.20 18.52 4.98
N VAL A 76 -5.93 18.63 3.87
CA VAL A 76 -7.17 17.87 3.63
C VAL A 76 -6.92 16.54 2.91
N GLU A 77 -5.68 16.28 2.51
CA GLU A 77 -5.33 15.08 1.76
C GLU A 77 -4.52 14.09 2.61
N HIS A 78 -4.55 12.83 2.18
CA HIS A 78 -3.73 11.77 2.77
C HIS A 78 -2.62 11.42 1.80
N ARG A 79 -1.38 11.50 2.27
CA ARG A 79 -0.21 11.09 1.49
C ARG A 79 0.12 9.64 1.81
N ASN A 80 0.25 8.83 0.78
CA ASN A 80 0.53 7.41 0.91
C ASN A 80 1.90 7.09 0.33
N VAL A 81 2.73 6.43 1.11
CA VAL A 81 4.09 6.07 0.71
C VAL A 81 4.27 4.56 0.83
N LEU A 82 4.82 3.93 -0.20
CA LEU A 82 5.13 2.51 -0.19
C LEU A 82 6.31 2.26 0.77
N ARG A 83 6.14 1.29 1.66
CA ARG A 83 7.19 0.92 2.63
C ARG A 83 8.10 -0.17 2.06
N ASP A 84 8.63 0.04 0.87
CA ASP A 84 9.44 -0.97 0.19
C ASP A 84 10.72 -1.31 0.96
N GLU A 85 11.32 -0.34 1.65
CA GLU A 85 12.50 -0.59 2.48
C GLU A 85 12.19 -1.56 3.62
N ASP A 86 11.07 -1.35 4.32
CA ASP A 86 10.65 -2.22 5.43
C ASP A 86 10.31 -3.63 4.93
N ILE A 87 9.56 -3.71 3.83
CA ILE A 87 9.17 -5.00 3.26
C ILE A 87 10.40 -5.74 2.74
N ASN A 88 11.32 -5.04 2.08
CA ASN A 88 12.53 -5.65 1.57
C ASN A 88 13.46 -6.12 2.70
N ALA A 89 13.49 -5.40 3.83
CA ALA A 89 14.29 -5.80 4.98
C ALA A 89 13.75 -7.10 5.62
N ARG A 90 12.43 -7.25 5.65
CA ARG A 90 11.78 -8.44 6.23
C ARG A 90 11.74 -9.61 5.25
N PHE A 91 11.46 -9.33 3.98
CA PHE A 91 11.24 -10.34 2.94
C PHE A 91 12.01 -9.93 1.68
N PRO A 92 13.34 -10.12 1.66
CA PRO A 92 14.18 -9.65 0.55
C PRO A 92 13.72 -10.21 -0.80
N GLY A 93 13.49 -9.33 -1.76
CA GLY A 93 13.10 -9.70 -3.12
C GLY A 93 11.63 -10.01 -3.33
N LEU A 94 10.84 -10.17 -2.27
CA LEU A 94 9.43 -10.55 -2.38
C LEU A 94 8.63 -9.52 -3.17
N LEU A 95 8.66 -8.27 -2.72
CA LEU A 95 7.85 -7.21 -3.33
C LEU A 95 8.28 -6.96 -4.77
N LYS A 96 9.58 -6.91 -5.02
CA LYS A 96 10.11 -6.71 -6.36
C LYS A 96 9.64 -7.80 -7.32
N LEU A 97 9.67 -9.05 -6.89
CA LEU A 97 9.22 -10.18 -7.70
C LEU A 97 7.71 -10.11 -7.98
N VAL A 98 6.92 -9.88 -6.93
CA VAL A 98 5.46 -9.80 -7.07
C VAL A 98 5.07 -8.69 -8.04
N LEU A 99 5.65 -7.50 -7.88
CA LEU A 99 5.30 -6.37 -8.74
C LEU A 99 5.80 -6.56 -10.17
N LYS A 100 6.93 -7.23 -10.35
CA LYS A 100 7.43 -7.57 -11.69
C LYS A 100 6.46 -8.51 -12.41
N LEU A 101 5.92 -9.49 -11.70
CA LEU A 101 4.97 -10.44 -12.27
C LEU A 101 3.60 -9.81 -12.52
N ALA A 102 3.24 -8.79 -11.74
CA ALA A 102 1.96 -8.10 -11.86
C ALA A 102 1.94 -7.01 -12.93
N ALA A 103 3.11 -6.55 -13.35
CA ALA A 103 3.22 -5.45 -14.32
C ALA A 103 2.80 -5.86 -15.74
#